data_83733bd79689c32d1c4d07dfac5eab7a
#
_entry.id   83733bd79689c32d1c4d07dfac5eab7a
#
_cell.length_a   1.000
_cell.length_b   1.000
_cell.length_c   1.000
_cell.angle_alpha   90.00
_cell.angle_beta   90.00
_cell.angle_gamma   90.00
#
_symmetry.space_group_name_H-M   'P 1'
#
loop_
_entity.id
_entity.type
_entity.pdbx_description
1 polymer ?
#
loop_
_entity_poly.entity_id
_entity_poly.type
_entity_poly.pdbx_seq_one_letter_code
_entity_poly.pdbx_strand_id
1 'polypeptide(L)'
;MYKYYRLARHLTWYKDEQLDEKEMELGRNLCRNEAPFDLVLSHTCPYPYEPTDLFLAGLDQSTVDSTMERYLGEIEFNLDYKRWAFGHFHADRLYPWADGRQMLMLFNENVVNLDKFMNMTEKQSFKDIIA
;
A
#
# COMPACT_ATOMS: atom_id res chain seq x y z
N MET A 1 4.15 -7.60 -17.95
CA MET A 1 4.77 -8.93 -17.92
C MET A 1 4.03 -9.95 -17.05
N TYR A 2 3.69 -9.64 -15.81
CA TYR A 2 2.95 -10.54 -14.91
C TYR A 2 1.62 -11.06 -15.50
N LYS A 3 0.82 -10.19 -16.10
CA LYS A 3 -0.41 -10.55 -16.82
C LYS A 3 -0.16 -11.62 -17.89
N TYR A 4 0.81 -11.37 -18.77
CA TYR A 4 1.12 -12.29 -19.87
C TYR A 4 1.69 -13.61 -19.37
N TYR A 5 2.48 -13.57 -18.32
CA TYR A 5 3.00 -14.77 -17.66
C TYR A 5 1.85 -15.65 -17.14
N ARG A 6 0.88 -15.05 -16.43
CA ARG A 6 -0.27 -15.80 -15.91
C ARG A 6 -1.14 -16.37 -17.02
N LEU A 7 -1.44 -15.56 -18.03
CA LEU A 7 -2.24 -16.01 -19.18
C LEU A 7 -1.54 -17.15 -19.95
N ALA A 8 -0.24 -17.04 -20.18
CA ALA A 8 0.52 -18.09 -20.88
C ALA A 8 0.58 -19.41 -20.12
N ARG A 9 0.43 -19.40 -18.80
CA ARG A 9 0.41 -20.59 -17.94
C ARG A 9 -0.99 -21.00 -17.50
N HIS A 10 -2.03 -20.46 -18.11
CA HIS A 10 -3.43 -20.70 -17.73
C HIS A 10 -3.74 -20.38 -16.26
N LEU A 11 -2.97 -19.45 -15.67
CA LEU A 11 -3.23 -18.95 -14.33
C LEU A 11 -4.27 -17.84 -14.37
N THR A 12 -5.02 -17.72 -13.29
CA THR A 12 -6.08 -16.70 -13.18
C THR A 12 -5.50 -15.29 -13.19
N TRP A 13 -6.03 -14.44 -14.05
CA TRP A 13 -5.79 -13.01 -14.06
C TRP A 13 -7.11 -12.28 -14.36
N TYR A 14 -7.46 -11.34 -13.53
CA TYR A 14 -8.70 -10.59 -13.66
C TYR A 14 -8.38 -9.14 -14.02
N LYS A 15 -8.93 -8.68 -15.14
CA LYS A 15 -8.77 -7.30 -15.60
C LYS A 15 -9.35 -6.30 -14.59
N ASP A 16 -10.43 -6.68 -13.94
CA ASP A 16 -11.19 -5.83 -13.02
C ASP A 16 -10.55 -5.69 -11.62
N GLU A 17 -9.39 -6.32 -11.40
CA GLU A 17 -8.61 -6.12 -10.19
C GLU A 17 -7.89 -4.75 -10.17
N GLN A 18 -7.76 -4.11 -11.33
CA GLN A 18 -7.20 -2.78 -11.43
C GLN A 18 -8.29 -1.75 -11.69
N LEU A 19 -8.15 -0.58 -11.06
CA LEU A 19 -9.07 0.52 -11.26
C LEU A 19 -8.97 1.07 -12.68
N ASP A 20 -10.10 1.43 -13.26
CA ASP A 20 -10.13 2.20 -14.49
C ASP A 20 -9.97 3.71 -14.20
N GLU A 21 -9.88 4.54 -15.25
CA GLU A 21 -9.67 5.97 -15.09
C GLU A 21 -10.85 6.68 -14.40
N LYS A 22 -12.07 6.19 -14.57
CA LYS A 22 -13.25 6.75 -13.88
C LYS A 22 -13.20 6.48 -12.38
N GLU A 23 -12.82 5.26 -12.00
CA GLU A 23 -12.66 4.86 -10.61
C GLU A 23 -11.51 5.62 -9.95
N MET A 24 -10.40 5.81 -10.67
CA MET A 24 -9.27 6.62 -10.19
C MET A 24 -9.68 8.07 -9.96
N GLU A 25 -10.43 8.66 -10.88
CA GLU A 25 -10.91 10.04 -10.72
C GLU A 25 -11.91 10.17 -9.58
N LEU A 26 -12.80 9.19 -9.40
CA LEU A 26 -13.68 9.14 -8.24
C LEU A 26 -12.87 9.12 -6.93
N GLY A 27 -11.82 8.32 -6.86
CA GLY A 27 -10.92 8.26 -5.71
C GLY A 27 -10.23 9.59 -5.45
N ARG A 28 -9.73 10.27 -6.48
CA ARG A 28 -9.14 11.61 -6.35
C ARG A 28 -10.12 12.63 -5.78
N ASN A 29 -11.35 12.61 -6.28
CA ASN A 29 -12.40 13.51 -5.82
C ASN A 29 -12.80 13.25 -4.37
N LEU A 30 -12.94 11.97 -3.97
CA LEU A 30 -13.22 11.60 -2.58
C LEU A 30 -12.09 12.09 -1.65
N CYS A 31 -10.85 11.89 -2.03
CA CYS A 31 -9.70 12.33 -1.25
C CYS A 31 -9.68 13.86 -1.08
N ARG A 32 -9.99 14.61 -2.13
CA ARG A 32 -10.06 16.08 -2.06
C ARG A 32 -11.19 16.59 -1.18
N ASN A 33 -12.34 15.91 -1.20
CA ASN A 33 -13.56 16.40 -0.55
C ASN A 33 -13.69 15.92 0.90
N GLU A 34 -13.16 14.76 1.24
CA GLU A 34 -13.40 14.10 2.53
C GLU A 34 -12.19 14.12 3.48
N ALA A 35 -11.01 14.54 3.01
CA ALA A 35 -9.84 14.65 3.88
C ALA A 35 -10.05 15.66 5.00
N PRO A 36 -9.41 15.50 6.20
CA PRO A 36 -8.38 14.49 6.50
C PRO A 36 -8.95 13.10 6.82
N PHE A 37 -8.13 12.07 6.64
CA PHE A 37 -8.45 10.69 7.01
C PHE A 37 -7.65 10.24 8.22
N ASP A 38 -8.28 9.47 9.11
CA ASP A 38 -7.55 8.84 10.21
C ASP A 38 -6.76 7.63 9.74
N LEU A 39 -7.38 6.80 8.90
CA LEU A 39 -6.79 5.56 8.40
C LEU A 39 -7.14 5.36 6.93
N VAL A 40 -6.13 5.01 6.14
CA VAL A 40 -6.29 4.54 4.76
C VAL A 40 -5.87 3.08 4.69
N LEU A 41 -6.67 2.28 4.01
CA LEU A 41 -6.37 0.88 3.72
C LEU A 41 -6.30 0.69 2.20
N SER A 42 -5.26 0.04 1.73
CA SER A 42 -5.11 -0.32 0.32
C SER A 42 -4.55 -1.73 0.16
N HIS A 43 -4.77 -2.35 -0.99
CA HIS A 43 -4.19 -3.65 -1.28
C HIS A 43 -2.68 -3.57 -1.40
N THR A 44 -2.20 -2.68 -2.25
CA THR A 44 -0.77 -2.43 -2.46
C THR A 44 -0.37 -1.05 -1.92
N CYS A 45 0.90 -0.68 -2.06
CA CYS A 45 1.46 0.54 -1.48
C CYS A 45 1.48 1.72 -2.44
N PRO A 46 1.55 2.95 -1.91
CA PRO A 46 2.03 4.09 -2.70
C PRO A 46 3.44 3.82 -3.24
N TYR A 47 3.71 4.23 -4.47
CA TYR A 47 4.96 3.94 -5.19
C TYR A 47 6.26 4.17 -4.39
N PRO A 48 6.41 5.28 -3.63
CA PRO A 48 7.64 5.50 -2.84
C PRO A 48 7.88 4.49 -1.72
N TYR A 49 6.87 3.70 -1.37
CA TYR A 49 6.94 2.72 -0.27
C TYR A 49 7.09 1.29 -0.77
N GLU A 50 7.33 1.08 -2.07
CA GLU A 50 7.60 -0.25 -2.59
C GLU A 50 8.82 -0.87 -1.87
N PRO A 51 8.67 -2.10 -1.32
CA PRO A 51 9.75 -2.77 -0.61
C PRO A 51 10.76 -3.38 -1.60
N THR A 52 11.49 -2.53 -2.31
CA THR A 52 12.42 -2.94 -3.37
C THR A 52 13.55 -3.85 -2.87
N ASP A 53 13.91 -3.74 -1.59
CA ASP A 53 14.86 -4.61 -0.93
C ASP A 53 14.38 -6.08 -0.81
N LEU A 54 13.06 -6.30 -0.88
CA LEU A 54 12.45 -7.64 -0.85
C LEU A 54 12.30 -8.26 -2.24
N PHE A 55 12.53 -7.50 -3.30
CA PHE A 55 12.43 -7.99 -4.67
C PHE A 55 13.63 -8.89 -5.01
N LEU A 56 13.38 -9.92 -5.84
CA LEU A 56 14.44 -10.83 -6.25
C LEU A 56 15.53 -10.09 -7.04
N ALA A 57 16.79 -10.28 -6.63
CA ALA A 57 17.92 -9.71 -7.32
C ALA A 57 18.02 -10.26 -8.76
N GLY A 58 18.39 -9.40 -9.70
CA GLY A 58 18.58 -9.76 -11.11
C GLY A 58 17.31 -9.81 -11.95
N LEU A 59 16.13 -9.58 -11.38
CA LEU A 59 14.90 -9.41 -12.15
C LEU A 59 14.76 -7.96 -12.63
N ASP A 60 14.39 -7.81 -13.90
CA ASP A 60 14.09 -6.49 -14.48
C ASP A 60 12.72 -6.02 -13.99
N GLN A 61 12.72 -5.06 -13.08
CA GLN A 61 11.50 -4.47 -12.50
C GLN A 61 10.84 -3.46 -13.45
N SER A 62 11.52 -3.02 -14.51
CA SER A 62 10.96 -2.07 -15.48
C SER A 62 9.75 -2.62 -16.23
N THR A 63 9.60 -3.95 -16.31
CA THR A 63 8.50 -4.64 -16.99
C THR A 63 7.30 -4.93 -16.06
N VAL A 64 7.42 -4.65 -14.77
CA VAL A 64 6.33 -4.84 -13.80
C VAL A 64 5.33 -3.69 -13.93
N ASP A 65 4.04 -4.03 -14.00
CA ASP A 65 2.98 -3.03 -14.00
C ASP A 65 2.84 -2.42 -12.61
N SER A 66 3.20 -1.15 -12.49
CA SER A 66 3.12 -0.37 -11.25
C SER A 66 2.05 0.73 -11.32
N THR A 67 1.05 0.57 -12.17
CA THR A 67 -0.02 1.58 -12.37
C THR A 67 -0.74 1.90 -11.06
N MET A 68 -1.09 0.88 -10.27
CA MET A 68 -1.80 1.09 -9.00
C MET A 68 -0.93 1.77 -7.96
N GLU A 69 0.33 1.37 -7.84
CA GLU A 69 1.28 1.98 -6.90
C GLU A 69 1.54 3.45 -7.26
N ARG A 70 1.63 3.77 -8.54
CA ARG A 70 1.80 5.16 -9.01
C ARG A 70 0.56 6.00 -8.72
N TYR A 71 -0.63 5.46 -8.93
CA TYR A 71 -1.89 6.12 -8.58
C TYR A 71 -1.97 6.37 -7.06
N LEU A 72 -1.68 5.35 -6.25
CA LEU A 72 -1.66 5.50 -4.81
C LEU A 72 -0.57 6.48 -4.34
N GLY A 73 0.56 6.54 -5.03
CA GLY A 73 1.62 7.52 -4.79
C GLY A 73 1.16 8.95 -5.04
N GLU A 74 0.39 9.18 -6.10
CA GLU A 74 -0.25 10.47 -6.38
C GLU A 74 -1.23 10.87 -5.28
N ILE A 75 -2.09 9.93 -4.87
CA ILE A 75 -3.04 10.14 -3.78
C ILE A 75 -2.31 10.47 -2.48
N GLU A 76 -1.34 9.65 -2.09
CA GLU A 76 -0.61 9.79 -0.83
C GLU A 76 0.14 11.12 -0.73
N PHE A 77 0.74 11.57 -1.82
CA PHE A 77 1.48 12.83 -1.87
C PHE A 77 0.62 14.04 -1.51
N ASN A 78 -0.65 14.01 -1.89
CA ASN A 78 -1.59 15.12 -1.71
C ASN A 78 -2.56 14.94 -0.54
N LEU A 79 -2.57 13.78 0.10
CA LEU A 79 -3.58 13.41 1.09
C LEU A 79 -3.14 13.77 2.51
N ASP A 80 -4.03 14.40 3.26
CA ASP A 80 -3.89 14.54 4.70
C ASP A 80 -4.46 13.30 5.39
N TYR A 81 -3.57 12.48 5.99
CA TYR A 81 -3.92 11.25 6.70
C TYR A 81 -2.98 11.01 7.89
N LYS A 82 -3.42 10.20 8.85
CA LYS A 82 -2.60 9.83 10.01
C LYS A 82 -1.89 8.50 9.82
N ARG A 83 -2.62 7.49 9.37
CA ARG A 83 -2.14 6.10 9.24
C ARG A 83 -2.53 5.54 7.89
N TRP A 84 -1.64 4.72 7.33
CA TRP A 84 -1.91 3.98 6.10
C TRP A 84 -1.40 2.56 6.24
N ALA A 85 -2.23 1.56 5.95
CA ALA A 85 -1.82 0.16 5.99
C ALA A 85 -2.12 -0.52 4.65
N PHE A 86 -1.22 -1.40 4.24
CA PHE A 86 -1.34 -2.16 3.00
C PHE A 86 -0.76 -3.57 3.15
N GLY A 87 -1.04 -4.46 2.19
CA GLY A 87 -0.55 -5.83 2.16
C GLY A 87 0.27 -6.12 0.92
N HIS A 88 -0.11 -7.14 0.17
CA HIS A 88 0.41 -7.54 -1.14
C HIS A 88 1.81 -8.18 -1.14
N PHE A 89 2.79 -7.65 -0.45
CA PHE A 89 4.22 -8.04 -0.56
C PHE A 89 4.63 -9.20 0.35
N HIS A 90 3.71 -9.78 1.10
CA HIS A 90 3.93 -10.93 1.98
C HIS A 90 5.05 -10.72 3.02
N ALA A 91 5.09 -9.53 3.58
CA ALA A 91 6.01 -9.18 4.66
C ALA A 91 5.36 -8.16 5.60
N ASP A 92 5.90 -8.07 6.81
CA ASP A 92 5.51 -7.06 7.78
C ASP A 92 6.59 -5.99 7.88
N ARG A 93 6.19 -4.73 7.87
CA ARG A 93 7.10 -3.60 8.04
C ARG A 93 6.38 -2.38 8.56
N LEU A 94 6.90 -1.81 9.63
CA LEU A 94 6.53 -0.49 10.08
C LEU A 94 7.54 0.50 9.51
N TYR A 95 7.08 1.41 8.66
CA TYR A 95 7.94 2.40 8.05
C TYR A 95 8.27 3.54 9.02
N PRO A 96 9.39 4.25 8.84
CA PRO A 96 9.72 5.43 9.66
C PRO A 96 8.60 6.48 9.60
N TRP A 97 8.42 7.19 10.71
CA TRP A 97 7.51 8.32 10.78
C TRP A 97 7.92 9.42 9.80
N ALA A 98 6.93 10.01 9.14
CA ALA A 98 7.13 11.11 8.21
C ALA A 98 5.98 12.12 8.38
N ASP A 99 6.29 13.33 8.81
CA ASP A 99 5.32 14.44 8.96
C ASP A 99 4.07 14.07 9.78
N GLY A 100 4.26 13.31 10.87
CA GLY A 100 3.17 12.84 11.73
C GLY A 100 2.38 11.66 11.16
N ARG A 101 2.75 11.14 10.00
CA ARG A 101 2.11 10.02 9.31
C ARG A 101 2.90 8.74 9.52
N GLN A 102 2.20 7.62 9.55
CA GLN A 102 2.79 6.29 9.72
C GLN A 102 2.27 5.33 8.67
N MET A 103 3.20 4.66 7.97
CA MET A 103 2.91 3.62 6.97
C MET A 103 3.19 2.24 7.56
N LEU A 104 2.31 1.29 7.29
CA LEU A 104 2.40 -0.09 7.79
C LEU A 104 2.16 -1.08 6.66
N MET A 105 3.10 -1.99 6.45
CA MET A 105 2.91 -3.15 5.58
C MET A 105 2.62 -4.38 6.44
N LEU A 106 1.58 -5.15 6.07
CA LEU A 106 1.13 -6.32 6.84
C LEU A 106 1.07 -7.58 5.98
N PHE A 107 1.35 -8.71 6.66
CA PHE A 107 1.18 -10.05 6.13
C PHE A 107 0.25 -10.86 7.05
N ASN A 108 -0.25 -12.00 6.56
CA ASN A 108 -1.27 -12.79 7.24
C ASN A 108 -0.85 -13.45 8.57
N GLU A 109 0.43 -13.45 8.89
CA GLU A 109 0.93 -14.06 10.14
C GLU A 109 0.74 -13.18 11.37
N ASN A 110 0.53 -11.89 11.14
CA ASN A 110 0.38 -10.93 12.24
C ASN A 110 -0.97 -10.21 12.16
N VAL A 111 -1.55 -10.01 13.32
CA VAL A 111 -2.74 -9.18 13.50
C VAL A 111 -2.35 -7.96 14.32
N VAL A 112 -2.65 -6.79 13.82
CA VAL A 112 -2.37 -5.52 14.50
C VAL A 112 -3.62 -5.05 15.24
N ASN A 113 -3.42 -4.63 16.47
CA ASN A 113 -4.49 -3.98 17.23
C ASN A 113 -4.70 -2.56 16.71
N LEU A 114 -5.91 -2.27 16.25
CA LEU A 114 -6.22 -0.99 15.61
C LEU A 114 -6.00 0.19 16.56
N ASP A 115 -6.49 0.09 17.80
CA ASP A 115 -6.34 1.18 18.77
C ASP A 115 -4.86 1.45 19.11
N LYS A 116 -4.07 0.38 19.25
CA LYS A 116 -2.62 0.53 19.47
C LYS A 116 -1.94 1.19 18.26
N PHE A 117 -2.29 0.80 17.04
CA PHE A 117 -1.73 1.41 15.85
C PHE A 117 -2.13 2.88 15.72
N MET A 118 -3.39 3.19 15.91
CA MET A 118 -3.88 4.57 15.82
C MET A 118 -3.29 5.50 16.87
N ASN A 119 -2.97 4.99 18.05
CA ASN A 119 -2.46 5.77 19.19
C ASN A 119 -0.95 5.61 19.42
N MET A 120 -0.24 4.91 18.54
CA MET A 120 1.20 4.70 18.71
C MET A 120 1.98 6.00 18.59
N THR A 121 3.13 6.05 19.26
CA THR A 121 4.09 7.15 19.23
C THR A 121 5.33 6.78 18.42
N GLU A 122 6.15 7.77 18.06
CA GLU A 122 7.41 7.57 17.33
C GLU A 122 8.42 6.67 18.06
N LYS A 123 8.27 6.50 19.38
CA LYS A 123 9.15 5.67 20.20
C LYS A 123 8.76 4.19 20.18
N GLN A 124 7.58 3.87 19.69
CA GLN A 124 7.06 2.50 19.66
C GLN A 124 7.44 1.80 18.35
N SER A 125 7.47 0.47 18.39
CA SER A 125 7.83 -0.39 17.27
C SER A 125 6.69 -1.32 16.91
N PHE A 126 6.88 -2.12 15.86
CA PHE A 126 5.88 -3.07 15.38
C PHE A 126 5.37 -4.02 16.49
N LYS A 127 6.26 -4.51 17.34
CA LYS A 127 5.89 -5.40 18.47
C LYS A 127 4.88 -4.77 19.44
N ASP A 128 4.88 -3.44 19.54
CA ASP A 128 4.01 -2.72 20.47
C ASP A 128 2.56 -2.63 19.99
N ILE A 129 2.30 -2.87 18.72
CA ILE A 129 0.98 -2.78 18.10
C ILE A 129 0.36 -4.13 17.73
N ILE A 130 1.11 -5.22 17.84
CA ILE A 130 0.58 -6.56 17.59
C ILE A 130 -0.53 -6.89 18.60
N ALA A 131 -1.57 -7.53 18.07
CA ALA A 131 -2.71 -7.94 18.87
C ALA A 131 -2.37 -9.12 19.81
#